data_2450676cc6a92a38f713d81f797cb951
#
_entry.id   2450676cc6a92a38f713d81f797cb951
#
_cell.length_a   1.000
_cell.length_b   1.000
_cell.length_c   1.000
_cell.angle_alpha   90.00
_cell.angle_beta   90.00
_cell.angle_gamma   90.00
#
_symmetry.space_group_name_H-M   'P 1'
#
loop_
_entity.id
_entity.type
_entity.pdbx_description
1 polymer ?
#
loop_
_entity_poly.entity_id
_entity_poly.type
_entity_poly.pdbx_seq_one_letter_code
_entity_poly.pdbx_strand_id
1 'polypeptide(L)'
;GPVGLITYMRTDSVALAQEAITDIRKYVGAHFDKDYLPPSAIAYKAKTKNAQEAHEAVRPTAIARTPDAVKAFLTHDQARLYELIWKRTVACQMTAAQFDTVAADITVGEGTFRATGQTLAFPGFLAVYQDDEEEEESKLPALTENETLPVDRLYGEQHFTQPPPRYTEASLVKALEEYGIGRPSTYASIISTLQDREYVVLEKKRFQPTDIGRLVNCFLTRHFTHYVDYDFTAKLEDKLDDVSNGKRQWTRLLGEFWKEFDGELKTKQDVERGCPILEACPKCGKPLFMQASKRGLFIGCSGYPACDYTRPLHAGAVEGDNILGKDPATGLEVKLLSGRFGPYVQLGDMPEDKKAPKPRRASWPKDIPLEN
;
A
#
# COMPACT_ATOMS: atom_id res chain seq x y z
N GLY A 1 5.52 -9.48 29.16
CA GLY A 1 6.03 -10.44 30.14
C GLY A 1 7.15 -9.81 31.00
N PRO A 2 7.64 -10.48 32.05
CA PRO A 2 8.68 -9.95 32.93
C PRO A 2 10.05 -9.84 32.24
N VAL A 3 10.24 -10.44 31.07
CA VAL A 3 11.47 -10.38 30.28
C VAL A 3 11.20 -9.69 28.95
N GLY A 4 11.83 -8.53 28.74
CA GLY A 4 11.84 -7.86 27.43
C GLY A 4 12.74 -8.65 26.46
N LEU A 5 12.21 -9.15 25.37
CA LEU A 5 12.98 -9.86 24.35
C LEU A 5 13.55 -8.93 23.28
N ILE A 6 12.90 -7.78 23.08
CA ILE A 6 13.32 -6.75 22.12
C ILE A 6 13.40 -5.39 22.81
N THR A 7 14.14 -4.46 22.24
CA THR A 7 14.17 -3.05 22.66
C THR A 7 12.84 -2.36 22.36
N TYR A 8 12.72 -1.08 22.68
CA TYR A 8 11.47 -0.35 22.51
C TYR A 8 11.08 -0.25 21.03
N MET A 9 9.86 -0.70 20.73
CA MET A 9 9.42 -0.88 19.34
C MET A 9 8.98 0.41 18.63
N ARG A 10 8.65 1.48 19.38
CA ARG A 10 8.24 2.77 18.78
C ARG A 10 9.46 3.66 18.57
N THR A 11 10.22 3.40 17.53
CA THR A 11 11.43 4.14 17.18
C THR A 11 11.51 4.32 15.67
N ASP A 12 12.07 5.43 15.25
CA ASP A 12 12.51 5.76 13.89
C ASP A 12 14.03 5.70 13.76
N SER A 13 14.73 5.35 14.84
CA SER A 13 16.19 5.24 14.87
C SER A 13 16.66 3.92 14.24
N VAL A 14 17.71 4.02 13.44
CA VAL A 14 18.48 2.88 12.91
C VAL A 14 19.82 2.72 13.64
N ALA A 15 20.11 3.55 14.66
CA ALA A 15 21.32 3.49 15.44
C ALA A 15 21.31 2.29 16.39
N LEU A 16 22.45 1.66 16.57
CA LEU A 16 22.67 0.59 17.55
C LEU A 16 23.65 1.05 18.63
N ALA A 17 23.39 0.67 19.87
CA ALA A 17 24.36 0.87 20.95
C ALA A 17 25.66 0.12 20.67
N GLN A 18 26.78 0.69 21.09
CA GLN A 18 28.11 0.12 20.83
C GLN A 18 28.27 -1.28 21.45
N GLU A 19 27.67 -1.50 22.60
CA GLU A 19 27.62 -2.81 23.27
C GLU A 19 26.90 -3.85 22.42
N ALA A 20 25.75 -3.48 21.84
CA ALA A 20 25.00 -4.36 20.94
C ALA A 20 25.80 -4.72 19.69
N ILE A 21 26.46 -3.74 19.07
CA ILE A 21 27.33 -3.97 17.92
C ILE A 21 28.44 -4.96 18.28
N THR A 22 29.04 -4.79 19.45
CA THR A 22 30.11 -5.69 19.93
C THR A 22 29.57 -7.12 20.11
N ASP A 23 28.41 -7.27 20.74
CA ASP A 23 27.81 -8.60 20.97
C ASP A 23 27.38 -9.27 19.66
N ILE A 24 26.81 -8.51 18.72
CA ILE A 24 26.44 -9.05 17.40
C ILE A 24 27.69 -9.53 16.67
N ARG A 25 28.73 -8.72 16.60
CA ARG A 25 29.98 -9.07 15.92
C ARG A 25 30.67 -10.26 16.54
N LYS A 26 30.64 -10.37 17.88
CA LYS A 26 31.13 -11.55 18.61
C LYS A 26 30.32 -12.79 18.24
N TYR A 27 29.02 -12.69 18.15
CA TYR A 27 28.15 -13.78 17.74
C TYR A 27 28.46 -14.23 16.30
N VAL A 28 28.56 -13.30 15.34
CA VAL A 28 28.93 -13.63 13.95
C VAL A 28 30.27 -14.29 13.88
N GLY A 29 31.28 -13.76 14.53
CA GLY A 29 32.63 -14.35 14.54
C GLY A 29 32.76 -15.72 15.22
N ALA A 30 31.77 -16.09 16.08
CA ALA A 30 31.74 -17.40 16.72
C ALA A 30 30.96 -18.47 15.92
N HIS A 31 30.06 -18.07 15.03
CA HIS A 31 29.13 -18.98 14.33
C HIS A 31 29.30 -19.01 12.82
N PHE A 32 30.11 -18.09 12.25
CA PHE A 32 30.35 -17.98 10.82
C PHE A 32 31.84 -17.84 10.55
N ASP A 33 32.26 -18.15 9.32
CA ASP A 33 33.65 -17.97 8.89
C ASP A 33 34.06 -16.48 8.86
N LYS A 34 35.36 -16.24 8.83
CA LYS A 34 35.92 -14.87 8.90
C LYS A 34 35.41 -13.94 7.82
N ASP A 35 35.10 -14.46 6.64
CA ASP A 35 34.63 -13.67 5.49
C ASP A 35 33.24 -13.09 5.68
N TYR A 36 32.43 -13.65 6.61
CA TYR A 36 31.12 -13.13 6.97
C TYR A 36 31.18 -11.90 7.87
N LEU A 37 32.33 -11.60 8.48
CA LEU A 37 32.49 -10.49 9.40
C LEU A 37 33.37 -9.39 8.77
N PRO A 38 32.80 -8.22 8.41
CA PRO A 38 33.55 -7.12 7.83
C PRO A 38 34.62 -6.62 8.83
N PRO A 39 35.78 -6.10 8.35
CA PRO A 39 36.89 -5.66 9.21
C PRO A 39 36.49 -4.61 10.26
N SER A 40 35.57 -3.72 9.90
CA SER A 40 35.02 -2.67 10.78
C SER A 40 33.53 -2.85 11.01
N ALA A 41 33.03 -2.31 12.12
CA ALA A 41 31.59 -2.26 12.40
C ALA A 41 30.87 -1.39 11.36
N ILE A 42 29.69 -1.86 10.94
CA ILE A 42 28.84 -1.11 10.02
C ILE A 42 28.01 -0.12 10.84
N ALA A 43 28.14 1.18 10.53
CA ALA A 43 27.39 2.24 11.16
C ALA A 43 26.24 2.70 10.26
N TYR A 44 25.01 2.72 10.79
CA TYR A 44 23.83 3.21 10.10
C TYR A 44 23.51 4.61 10.61
N LYS A 45 23.20 5.52 9.68
CA LYS A 45 22.75 6.88 10.01
C LYS A 45 21.27 7.01 9.70
N ALA A 46 20.49 7.55 10.63
CA ALA A 46 19.11 7.91 10.39
C ALA A 46 19.04 8.97 9.28
N LYS A 47 18.16 8.78 8.32
CA LYS A 47 17.92 9.75 7.23
C LYS A 47 16.98 10.88 7.66
N THR A 48 16.18 10.65 8.68
CA THR A 48 15.20 11.60 9.23
C THR A 48 15.92 12.67 10.07
N LYS A 49 15.63 13.94 9.75
CA LYS A 49 16.18 15.11 10.49
C LYS A 49 15.80 15.12 11.99
N ASN A 50 14.75 14.43 12.36
CA ASN A 50 14.11 14.46 13.67
C ASN A 50 14.18 13.12 14.41
N ALA A 51 15.08 12.20 14.02
CA ALA A 51 15.34 11.02 14.83
C ALA A 51 15.73 11.49 16.23
N GLN A 52 14.91 11.20 17.23
CA GLN A 52 15.25 11.51 18.61
C GLN A 52 16.53 10.77 18.92
N GLU A 53 17.63 11.51 19.11
CA GLU A 53 19.00 10.98 19.29
C GLU A 53 19.12 9.95 20.43
N ALA A 54 18.13 9.90 21.31
CA ALA A 54 18.06 8.99 22.44
C ALA A 54 17.49 7.61 22.11
N HIS A 55 16.92 7.39 20.91
CA HIS A 55 16.30 6.12 20.56
C HIS A 55 17.29 5.19 19.85
N GLU A 56 17.20 3.92 20.17
CA GLU A 56 17.94 2.82 19.55
C GLU A 56 17.01 2.09 18.56
N ALA A 57 17.58 1.45 17.54
CA ALA A 57 16.85 0.57 16.65
C ALA A 57 16.19 -0.60 17.40
N VAL A 58 15.10 -1.13 16.86
CA VAL A 58 14.48 -2.35 17.39
C VAL A 58 15.43 -3.52 17.18
N ARG A 59 15.85 -4.17 18.26
CA ARG A 59 16.74 -5.33 18.25
C ARG A 59 16.43 -6.30 19.39
N PRO A 60 16.92 -7.53 19.36
CA PRO A 60 16.94 -8.41 20.53
C PRO A 60 17.70 -7.78 21.70
N THR A 61 17.20 -7.95 22.91
CA THR A 61 17.90 -7.49 24.12
C THR A 61 19.16 -8.29 24.43
N ALA A 62 19.24 -9.51 23.90
CA ALA A 62 20.43 -10.36 23.96
C ALA A 62 20.51 -11.23 22.70
N ILE A 63 21.57 -11.06 21.92
CA ILE A 63 21.74 -11.77 20.63
C ILE A 63 21.88 -13.30 20.82
N ALA A 64 22.39 -13.74 21.95
CA ALA A 64 22.51 -15.15 22.29
C ALA A 64 21.16 -15.89 22.47
N ARG A 65 20.06 -15.15 22.60
CA ARG A 65 18.71 -15.70 22.60
C ARG A 65 18.26 -15.90 21.15
N THR A 66 18.71 -17.02 20.56
CA THR A 66 18.32 -17.35 19.18
C THR A 66 16.80 -17.57 19.05
N PRO A 67 16.21 -17.42 17.86
CA PRO A 67 14.79 -17.69 17.64
C PRO A 67 14.35 -19.06 18.14
N ASP A 68 15.13 -20.11 17.87
CA ASP A 68 14.81 -21.47 18.32
C ASP A 68 14.81 -21.61 19.85
N ALA A 69 15.70 -20.93 20.54
CA ALA A 69 15.78 -20.97 22.00
C ALA A 69 14.57 -20.32 22.69
N VAL A 70 13.88 -19.38 22.04
CA VAL A 70 12.73 -18.67 22.62
C VAL A 70 11.39 -19.08 22.06
N LYS A 71 11.35 -19.80 20.93
CA LYS A 71 10.14 -20.18 20.21
C LYS A 71 9.09 -20.86 21.08
N ALA A 72 9.49 -21.74 22.00
CA ALA A 72 8.59 -22.46 22.89
C ALA A 72 7.83 -21.54 23.88
N PHE A 73 8.29 -20.32 24.10
CA PHE A 73 7.72 -19.34 25.03
C PHE A 73 6.88 -18.25 24.34
N LEU A 74 6.72 -18.33 23.02
CA LEU A 74 6.10 -17.31 22.18
C LEU A 74 4.88 -17.89 21.44
N THR A 75 3.90 -17.03 21.16
CA THR A 75 2.87 -17.37 20.17
C THR A 75 3.51 -17.44 18.77
N HIS A 76 2.77 -18.02 17.82
CA HIS A 76 3.26 -18.15 16.44
C HIS A 76 3.68 -16.81 15.84
N ASP A 77 2.85 -15.78 15.97
CA ASP A 77 3.14 -14.45 15.42
C ASP A 77 4.29 -13.76 16.15
N GLN A 78 4.38 -13.91 17.46
CA GLN A 78 5.50 -13.40 18.24
C GLN A 78 6.82 -14.08 17.85
N ALA A 79 6.80 -15.40 17.62
CA ALA A 79 7.99 -16.12 17.19
C ALA A 79 8.48 -15.66 15.82
N ARG A 80 7.58 -15.51 14.84
CA ARG A 80 7.91 -14.98 13.50
C ARG A 80 8.47 -13.56 13.55
N LEU A 81 7.82 -12.67 14.33
CA LEU A 81 8.30 -11.31 14.48
C LEU A 81 9.68 -11.25 15.16
N TYR A 82 9.87 -12.05 16.22
CA TYR A 82 11.17 -12.11 16.91
C TYR A 82 12.27 -12.64 15.98
N GLU A 83 11.99 -13.68 15.21
CA GLU A 83 12.90 -14.26 14.23
C GLU A 83 13.32 -13.21 13.18
N LEU A 84 12.34 -12.47 12.63
CA LEU A 84 12.62 -11.40 11.67
C LEU A 84 13.54 -10.32 12.27
N ILE A 85 13.24 -9.84 13.49
CA ILE A 85 14.04 -8.82 14.17
C ILE A 85 15.44 -9.36 14.45
N TRP A 86 15.56 -10.61 14.92
CA TRP A 86 16.83 -11.24 15.23
C TRP A 86 17.69 -11.42 13.98
N LYS A 87 17.14 -12.00 12.93
CA LYS A 87 17.83 -12.20 11.63
C LYS A 87 18.30 -10.87 11.07
N ARG A 88 17.43 -9.85 11.07
CA ARG A 88 17.79 -8.50 10.58
C ARG A 88 18.93 -7.88 11.40
N THR A 89 18.88 -8.05 12.71
CA THR A 89 19.90 -7.52 13.63
C THR A 89 21.27 -8.20 13.40
N VAL A 90 21.31 -9.51 13.24
CA VAL A 90 22.57 -10.22 12.94
C VAL A 90 23.09 -9.81 11.56
N ALA A 91 22.24 -9.87 10.55
CA ALA A 91 22.57 -9.54 9.17
C ALA A 91 23.15 -8.12 9.01
N CYS A 92 22.70 -7.16 9.83
CA CYS A 92 23.14 -5.77 9.71
C CYS A 92 24.64 -5.56 10.01
N GLN A 93 25.32 -6.52 10.65
CA GLN A 93 26.74 -6.46 10.94
C GLN A 93 27.54 -7.51 10.14
N MET A 94 26.93 -8.16 9.15
CA MET A 94 27.57 -9.15 8.28
C MET A 94 28.04 -8.54 6.96
N THR A 95 28.97 -9.21 6.31
CA THR A 95 29.45 -8.85 4.96
C THR A 95 28.33 -8.94 3.93
N ALA A 96 28.33 -8.07 2.93
CA ALA A 96 27.36 -8.09 1.85
C ALA A 96 27.45 -9.38 1.03
N ALA A 97 26.30 -9.83 0.51
CA ALA A 97 26.26 -10.90 -0.47
C ALA A 97 26.97 -10.46 -1.78
N GLN A 98 27.61 -11.40 -2.45
CA GLN A 98 28.29 -11.17 -3.72
C GLN A 98 27.68 -12.07 -4.79
N PHE A 99 27.39 -11.47 -5.94
CA PHE A 99 26.82 -12.15 -7.08
C PHE A 99 27.72 -11.99 -8.29
N ASP A 100 27.98 -13.08 -8.98
CA ASP A 100 28.58 -13.06 -10.30
C ASP A 100 27.48 -12.85 -11.33
N THR A 101 27.57 -11.78 -12.11
CA THR A 101 26.61 -11.46 -13.17
C THR A 101 27.27 -11.65 -14.53
N VAL A 102 26.57 -12.35 -15.41
CA VAL A 102 26.98 -12.57 -16.80
C VAL A 102 25.94 -11.93 -17.71
N ALA A 103 26.40 -11.16 -18.69
CA ALA A 103 25.58 -10.63 -19.77
C ALA A 103 26.16 -11.10 -21.10
N ALA A 104 25.36 -11.80 -21.89
CA ALA A 104 25.72 -12.25 -23.22
C ALA A 104 24.95 -11.44 -24.27
N ASP A 105 25.69 -10.77 -25.17
CA ASP A 105 25.14 -10.10 -26.33
C ASP A 105 25.24 -11.03 -27.54
N ILE A 106 24.11 -11.48 -28.06
CA ILE A 106 23.96 -12.44 -29.15
C ILE A 106 23.59 -11.66 -30.41
N THR A 107 24.50 -11.59 -31.39
CA THR A 107 24.31 -10.87 -32.64
C THR A 107 23.67 -11.80 -33.69
N VAL A 108 22.57 -11.35 -34.29
CA VAL A 108 21.86 -12.05 -35.37
C VAL A 108 21.60 -11.05 -36.51
N GLY A 109 22.40 -11.09 -37.55
CA GLY A 109 22.33 -10.10 -38.62
C GLY A 109 22.64 -8.69 -38.07
N GLU A 110 21.69 -7.74 -38.25
CA GLU A 110 21.79 -6.39 -37.74
C GLU A 110 21.20 -6.23 -36.31
N GLY A 111 20.59 -7.27 -35.76
CA GLY A 111 19.97 -7.24 -34.44
C GLY A 111 20.88 -7.80 -33.35
N THR A 112 20.66 -7.37 -32.12
CA THR A 112 21.34 -7.86 -30.92
C THR A 112 20.31 -8.27 -29.88
N PHE A 113 20.41 -9.50 -29.38
CA PHE A 113 19.67 -10.00 -28.24
C PHE A 113 20.57 -10.03 -27.04
N ARG A 114 20.04 -9.69 -25.86
CA ARG A 114 20.80 -9.74 -24.61
C ARG A 114 20.18 -10.74 -23.65
N ALA A 115 20.98 -11.69 -23.18
CA ALA A 115 20.66 -12.58 -22.09
C ALA A 115 21.49 -12.19 -20.86
N THR A 116 20.87 -12.17 -19.68
CA THR A 116 21.57 -11.90 -18.41
C THR A 116 21.34 -13.04 -17.44
N GLY A 117 22.37 -13.41 -16.72
CA GLY A 117 22.32 -14.42 -15.67
C GLY A 117 23.02 -13.92 -14.42
N GLN A 118 22.64 -14.48 -13.28
CA GLN A 118 23.23 -14.18 -11.98
C GLN A 118 23.39 -15.45 -11.18
N THR A 119 24.55 -15.57 -10.51
CA THR A 119 24.86 -16.69 -9.62
C THR A 119 25.35 -16.15 -8.29
N LEU A 120 24.88 -16.70 -7.17
CA LEU A 120 25.34 -16.32 -5.85
C LEU A 120 26.77 -16.87 -5.64
N ALA A 121 27.78 -15.99 -5.61
CA ALA A 121 29.17 -16.33 -5.39
C ALA A 121 29.52 -16.44 -3.90
N PHE A 122 28.97 -15.49 -3.10
CA PHE A 122 29.16 -15.49 -1.65
C PHE A 122 27.87 -15.03 -0.97
N PRO A 123 27.28 -15.82 -0.06
CA PRO A 123 25.98 -15.50 0.52
C PRO A 123 26.03 -14.32 1.49
N GLY A 124 27.16 -14.06 2.17
CA GLY A 124 27.24 -12.94 3.12
C GLY A 124 26.07 -12.94 4.11
N PHE A 125 25.40 -11.79 4.28
CA PHE A 125 24.26 -11.66 5.20
C PHE A 125 23.05 -12.53 4.82
N LEU A 126 22.92 -12.96 3.57
CA LEU A 126 21.84 -13.86 3.13
C LEU A 126 21.90 -15.22 3.83
N ALA A 127 23.05 -15.63 4.35
CA ALA A 127 23.16 -16.85 5.17
C ALA A 127 22.27 -16.83 6.42
N VAL A 128 21.85 -15.64 6.88
CA VAL A 128 20.98 -15.45 8.05
C VAL A 128 19.64 -14.85 7.65
N TYR A 129 19.66 -13.87 6.75
CA TYR A 129 18.49 -13.11 6.34
C TYR A 129 18.18 -13.40 4.88
N GLN A 130 17.51 -14.51 4.64
CA GLN A 130 16.96 -14.87 3.34
C GLN A 130 15.47 -14.55 3.35
N ASP A 131 14.99 -13.79 2.37
CA ASP A 131 13.56 -13.67 2.12
C ASP A 131 13.05 -14.99 1.53
N ASP A 132 11.85 -15.41 1.93
CA ASP A 132 11.20 -16.63 1.43
C ASP A 132 10.85 -16.55 -0.08
N GLU A 133 11.05 -15.41 -0.73
CA GLU A 133 11.02 -15.28 -2.18
C GLU A 133 12.38 -15.78 -2.70
N GLU A 134 12.46 -17.07 -3.05
CA GLU A 134 13.56 -17.62 -3.84
C GLU A 134 13.65 -16.76 -5.12
N GLU A 135 14.66 -15.87 -5.18
CA GLU A 135 15.10 -15.35 -6.47
C GLU A 135 15.57 -16.57 -7.25
N GLU A 136 14.78 -17.01 -8.23
CA GLU A 136 15.20 -18.06 -9.17
C GLU A 136 16.56 -17.63 -9.73
N GLU A 137 17.60 -18.38 -9.37
CA GLU A 137 18.94 -18.19 -9.95
C GLU A 137 18.79 -18.30 -11.48
N SER A 138 18.80 -17.19 -12.18
CA SER A 138 18.80 -17.19 -13.63
C SER A 138 20.20 -17.53 -14.14
N LYS A 139 20.58 -18.80 -14.04
CA LYS A 139 21.86 -19.27 -14.56
C LYS A 139 21.84 -19.31 -16.08
N LEU A 140 22.75 -18.60 -16.71
CA LEU A 140 23.10 -18.86 -18.10
C LEU A 140 23.98 -20.11 -18.20
N PRO A 141 23.85 -20.90 -19.26
CA PRO A 141 24.82 -21.95 -19.55
C PRO A 141 26.22 -21.36 -19.73
N ALA A 142 27.24 -22.19 -19.63
CA ALA A 142 28.60 -21.75 -19.92
C ALA A 142 28.69 -21.33 -21.38
N LEU A 143 29.03 -20.07 -21.62
CA LEU A 143 29.15 -19.47 -22.95
C LEU A 143 30.60 -19.10 -23.20
N THR A 144 31.03 -19.24 -24.44
CA THR A 144 32.39 -18.82 -24.88
C THR A 144 32.25 -17.62 -25.82
N GLU A 145 33.19 -16.69 -25.73
CA GLU A 145 33.18 -15.51 -26.61
C GLU A 145 33.25 -15.91 -28.07
N ASN A 146 32.39 -15.32 -28.91
CA ASN A 146 32.25 -15.64 -30.35
C ASN A 146 31.73 -17.07 -30.65
N GLU A 147 31.14 -17.76 -29.69
CA GLU A 147 30.49 -19.04 -29.91
C GLU A 147 29.25 -18.89 -30.80
N THR A 148 29.08 -19.83 -31.73
CA THR A 148 27.87 -19.84 -32.56
C THR A 148 26.78 -20.63 -31.85
N LEU A 149 25.67 -19.96 -31.54
CA LEU A 149 24.52 -20.58 -30.88
C LEU A 149 23.46 -21.00 -31.93
N PRO A 150 22.91 -22.23 -31.82
CA PRO A 150 21.80 -22.62 -32.66
C PRO A 150 20.53 -21.89 -32.23
N VAL A 151 19.78 -21.36 -33.22
CA VAL A 151 18.46 -20.79 -32.97
C VAL A 151 17.43 -21.88 -32.99
N ASP A 152 16.79 -22.16 -31.88
CA ASP A 152 15.67 -23.12 -31.81
C ASP A 152 14.37 -22.45 -32.28
N ARG A 153 14.05 -21.31 -31.71
CA ARG A 153 12.83 -20.58 -31.98
C ARG A 153 13.00 -19.09 -31.78
N LEU A 154 12.42 -18.31 -32.70
CA LEU A 154 12.26 -16.85 -32.56
C LEU A 154 10.79 -16.52 -32.44
N TYR A 155 10.42 -15.79 -31.38
CA TYR A 155 9.04 -15.33 -31.17
C TYR A 155 9.04 -13.94 -30.53
N GLY A 156 7.99 -13.19 -30.81
CA GLY A 156 7.76 -11.87 -30.22
C GLY A 156 6.68 -11.95 -29.14
N GLU A 157 6.94 -11.32 -28.01
CA GLU A 157 5.96 -11.12 -26.94
C GLU A 157 5.70 -9.64 -26.74
N GLN A 158 4.42 -9.29 -26.60
CA GLN A 158 4.04 -7.93 -26.31
C GLN A 158 4.02 -7.71 -24.80
N HIS A 159 4.81 -6.76 -24.33
CA HIS A 159 4.84 -6.33 -22.92
C HIS A 159 4.43 -4.87 -22.80
N PHE A 160 3.78 -4.55 -21.70
CA PHE A 160 3.41 -3.18 -21.35
C PHE A 160 4.12 -2.77 -20.07
N THR A 161 4.51 -1.50 -19.98
CA THR A 161 5.04 -0.95 -18.74
C THR A 161 3.98 -1.03 -17.64
N GLN A 162 4.39 -1.48 -16.46
CA GLN A 162 3.50 -1.56 -15.30
C GLN A 162 3.43 -0.21 -14.59
N PRO A 163 2.25 0.22 -14.13
CA PRO A 163 2.15 1.39 -13.29
C PRO A 163 2.85 1.14 -11.95
N PRO A 164 3.18 2.22 -11.18
CA PRO A 164 3.68 2.05 -9.82
C PRO A 164 2.74 1.16 -9.01
N PRO A 165 3.26 0.25 -8.18
CA PRO A 165 2.42 -0.65 -7.40
C PRO A 165 1.60 0.12 -6.36
N ARG A 166 0.41 -0.39 -6.03
CA ARG A 166 -0.40 0.12 -4.93
C ARG A 166 0.36 -0.02 -3.61
N TYR A 167 0.17 0.93 -2.70
CA TYR A 167 0.77 0.86 -1.37
C TYR A 167 0.30 -0.38 -0.61
N THR A 168 1.24 -1.02 0.06
CA THR A 168 1.00 -1.93 1.18
C THR A 168 1.04 -1.14 2.48
N GLU A 169 0.68 -1.73 3.63
CA GLU A 169 0.84 -1.07 4.92
C GLU A 169 2.29 -0.64 5.15
N ALA A 170 3.26 -1.52 4.88
CA ALA A 170 4.68 -1.23 5.04
C ALA A 170 5.17 -0.11 4.10
N SER A 171 4.81 -0.16 2.81
CA SER A 171 5.26 0.87 1.87
C SER A 171 4.57 2.22 2.10
N LEU A 172 3.34 2.23 2.65
CA LEU A 172 2.68 3.46 3.06
C LEU A 172 3.37 4.10 4.28
N VAL A 173 3.71 3.29 5.30
CA VAL A 173 4.48 3.78 6.46
C VAL A 173 5.82 4.36 6.01
N LYS A 174 6.53 3.66 5.11
CA LYS A 174 7.79 4.17 4.56
C LYS A 174 7.61 5.50 3.84
N ALA A 175 6.56 5.67 3.03
CA ALA A 175 6.27 6.93 2.35
C ALA A 175 5.93 8.05 3.35
N LEU A 176 5.13 7.76 4.38
CA LEU A 176 4.82 8.73 5.44
C LEU A 176 6.08 9.19 6.16
N GLU A 177 6.99 8.27 6.48
CA GLU A 177 8.30 8.58 7.09
C GLU A 177 9.16 9.44 6.15
N GLU A 178 9.27 9.09 4.88
CA GLU A 178 10.03 9.84 3.88
C GLU A 178 9.53 11.28 3.69
N TYR A 179 8.21 11.49 3.78
CA TYR A 179 7.59 12.82 3.71
C TYR A 179 7.54 13.55 5.07
N GLY A 180 7.96 12.93 6.16
CA GLY A 180 7.91 13.50 7.51
C GLY A 180 6.49 13.63 8.07
N ILE A 181 5.54 12.85 7.56
CA ILE A 181 4.13 12.86 7.94
C ILE A 181 3.89 11.79 9.01
N GLY A 182 3.36 12.20 10.16
CA GLY A 182 3.15 11.31 11.30
C GLY A 182 4.44 10.96 12.04
N ARG A 183 4.31 10.08 13.02
CA ARG A 183 5.40 9.59 13.88
C ARG A 183 5.18 8.09 14.13
N PRO A 184 6.16 7.34 14.62
CA PRO A 184 5.99 5.90 14.91
C PRO A 184 4.78 5.57 15.77
N SER A 185 4.36 6.49 16.64
CA SER A 185 3.17 6.31 17.47
C SER A 185 1.84 6.48 16.73
N THR A 186 1.82 7.10 15.55
CA THR A 186 0.59 7.46 14.82
C THR A 186 0.38 6.67 13.52
N TYR A 187 1.39 6.01 12.97
CA TYR A 187 1.25 5.29 11.69
C TYR A 187 0.13 4.25 11.70
N ALA A 188 0.05 3.45 12.76
CA ALA A 188 -0.99 2.43 12.87
C ALA A 188 -2.40 3.06 12.92
N SER A 189 -2.58 4.17 13.64
CA SER A 189 -3.87 4.87 13.72
C SER A 189 -4.26 5.55 12.41
N ILE A 190 -3.30 6.05 11.63
CA ILE A 190 -3.54 6.58 10.29
C ILE A 190 -4.10 5.47 9.39
N ILE A 191 -3.44 4.31 9.36
CA ILE A 191 -3.87 3.16 8.56
C ILE A 191 -5.26 2.69 8.96
N SER A 192 -5.52 2.50 10.26
CA SER A 192 -6.85 2.13 10.76
C SER A 192 -7.91 3.16 10.36
N THR A 193 -7.62 4.46 10.50
CA THR A 193 -8.56 5.53 10.11
C THR A 193 -8.93 5.49 8.64
N LEU A 194 -7.98 5.20 7.74
CA LEU A 194 -8.26 5.08 6.31
C LEU A 194 -9.23 3.93 6.01
N GLN A 195 -9.09 2.81 6.71
CA GLN A 195 -9.96 1.63 6.57
C GLN A 195 -11.31 1.82 7.27
N ASP A 196 -11.33 2.31 8.52
CA ASP A 196 -12.53 2.52 9.32
C ASP A 196 -13.50 3.54 8.67
N ARG A 197 -12.94 4.51 7.95
CA ARG A 197 -13.71 5.48 7.17
C ARG A 197 -14.04 5.01 5.76
N GLU A 198 -13.70 3.77 5.45
CA GLU A 198 -13.92 3.18 4.13
C GLU A 198 -13.31 4.01 2.97
N TYR A 199 -12.22 4.76 3.23
CA TYR A 199 -11.53 5.49 2.16
C TYR A 199 -10.70 4.56 1.30
N VAL A 200 -10.21 3.46 1.90
CA VAL A 200 -9.51 2.39 1.22
C VAL A 200 -10.01 1.03 1.72
N VAL A 201 -9.86 0.01 0.88
CA VAL A 201 -9.98 -1.40 1.26
C VAL A 201 -8.64 -2.10 1.05
N LEU A 202 -8.35 -3.11 1.86
CA LEU A 202 -7.13 -3.89 1.74
C LEU A 202 -7.42 -5.17 0.95
N GLU A 203 -6.93 -5.24 -0.29
CA GLU A 203 -7.04 -6.41 -1.17
C GLU A 203 -5.66 -6.96 -1.47
N LYS A 204 -5.45 -8.26 -1.23
CA LYS A 204 -4.15 -8.93 -1.44
C LYS A 204 -2.98 -8.14 -0.81
N LYS A 205 -3.17 -7.67 0.42
CA LYS A 205 -2.22 -6.82 1.18
C LYS A 205 -1.90 -5.46 0.53
N ARG A 206 -2.69 -4.97 -0.40
CA ARG A 206 -2.53 -3.67 -1.07
C ARG A 206 -3.77 -2.81 -0.88
N PHE A 207 -3.57 -1.52 -0.63
CA PHE A 207 -4.66 -0.56 -0.49
C PHE A 207 -5.29 -0.23 -1.85
N GLN A 208 -6.61 -0.39 -1.94
CA GLN A 208 -7.41 0.04 -3.08
C GLN A 208 -8.29 1.22 -2.64
N PRO A 209 -8.19 2.39 -3.29
CA PRO A 209 -9.08 3.50 -3.01
C PRO A 209 -10.52 3.15 -3.37
N THR A 210 -11.45 3.42 -2.45
CA THR A 210 -12.89 3.32 -2.70
C THR A 210 -13.40 4.57 -3.42
N ASP A 211 -14.62 4.53 -3.91
CA ASP A 211 -15.24 5.71 -4.52
C ASP A 211 -15.48 6.82 -3.49
N ILE A 212 -15.81 6.47 -2.23
CA ILE A 212 -15.89 7.43 -1.13
C ILE A 212 -14.52 8.08 -0.91
N GLY A 213 -13.45 7.28 -0.85
CA GLY A 213 -12.09 7.80 -0.72
C GLY A 213 -11.71 8.75 -1.86
N ARG A 214 -12.07 8.40 -3.09
CA ARG A 214 -11.84 9.26 -4.28
C ARG A 214 -12.62 10.56 -4.20
N LEU A 215 -13.89 10.51 -3.79
CA LEU A 215 -14.71 11.71 -3.65
C LEU A 215 -14.17 12.65 -2.58
N VAL A 216 -13.83 12.11 -1.40
CA VAL A 216 -13.26 12.90 -0.29
C VAL A 216 -11.90 13.49 -0.69
N ASN A 217 -11.02 12.70 -1.29
CA ASN A 217 -9.73 13.19 -1.77
C ASN A 217 -9.91 14.31 -2.79
N CYS A 218 -10.78 14.13 -3.77
CA CYS A 218 -11.07 15.16 -4.78
C CYS A 218 -11.61 16.46 -4.14
N PHE A 219 -12.51 16.36 -3.18
CA PHE A 219 -13.04 17.50 -2.45
C PHE A 219 -11.92 18.24 -1.68
N LEU A 220 -11.12 17.53 -0.94
CA LEU A 220 -10.03 18.09 -0.15
C LEU A 220 -8.95 18.74 -1.02
N THR A 221 -8.53 18.07 -2.09
CA THR A 221 -7.50 18.60 -3.01
C THR A 221 -7.98 19.82 -3.81
N ARG A 222 -9.29 19.99 -4.00
CA ARG A 222 -9.85 21.18 -4.69
C ARG A 222 -10.08 22.35 -3.77
N HIS A 223 -10.49 22.11 -2.54
CA HIS A 223 -10.99 23.15 -1.64
C HIS A 223 -10.09 23.41 -0.43
N PHE A 224 -9.23 22.47 -0.08
CA PHE A 224 -8.35 22.53 1.08
C PHE A 224 -6.91 22.17 0.69
N THR A 225 -6.46 22.65 -0.46
CA THR A 225 -5.16 22.32 -1.06
C THR A 225 -4.00 22.49 -0.08
N HIS A 226 -4.01 23.58 0.69
CA HIS A 226 -2.97 23.86 1.67
C HIS A 226 -2.86 22.78 2.75
N TYR A 227 -4.01 22.26 3.26
CA TYR A 227 -4.02 21.27 4.35
C TYR A 227 -3.73 19.84 3.91
N VAL A 228 -3.89 19.52 2.62
CA VAL A 228 -3.56 18.21 2.05
C VAL A 228 -2.16 18.17 1.41
N ASP A 229 -1.46 19.29 1.43
CA ASP A 229 -0.07 19.37 1.02
C ASP A 229 0.82 18.59 2.00
N TYR A 230 1.73 17.77 1.46
CA TYR A 230 2.64 16.96 2.27
C TYR A 230 3.54 17.83 3.15
N ASP A 231 4.02 18.94 2.59
CA ASP A 231 4.85 19.91 3.31
C ASP A 231 4.13 20.57 4.48
N PHE A 232 2.83 20.82 4.36
CA PHE A 232 2.04 21.41 5.43
C PHE A 232 2.04 20.50 6.67
N THR A 233 1.71 19.22 6.47
CA THR A 233 1.67 18.24 7.56
C THR A 233 3.06 18.04 8.17
N ALA A 234 4.10 17.89 7.36
CA ALA A 234 5.47 17.75 7.83
C ALA A 234 5.92 18.96 8.66
N LYS A 235 5.65 20.19 8.20
CA LYS A 235 5.96 21.42 8.94
C LYS A 235 5.16 21.57 10.22
N LEU A 236 3.92 21.07 10.25
CA LEU A 236 3.11 21.08 11.48
C LEU A 236 3.68 20.10 12.52
N GLU A 237 4.10 18.92 12.10
CA GLU A 237 4.80 17.95 12.95
C GLU A 237 6.10 18.55 13.54
N ASP A 238 6.91 19.23 12.73
CA ASP A 238 8.13 19.91 13.20
C ASP A 238 7.81 20.98 14.25
N LYS A 239 6.73 21.75 14.04
CA LYS A 239 6.27 22.75 15.04
C LYS A 239 5.77 22.10 16.34
N LEU A 240 5.16 20.90 16.26
CA LEU A 240 4.76 20.13 17.44
C LEU A 240 5.97 19.57 18.19
N ASP A 241 7.02 19.15 17.49
CA ASP A 241 8.30 18.77 18.09
C ASP A 241 8.97 19.97 18.82
N ASP A 242 8.89 21.17 18.23
CA ASP A 242 9.35 22.40 18.92
C ASP A 242 8.56 22.69 20.20
N VAL A 243 7.27 22.41 20.24
CA VAL A 243 6.46 22.50 21.46
C VAL A 243 6.92 21.45 22.48
N SER A 244 7.12 20.21 22.07
CA SER A 244 7.63 19.13 22.94
C SER A 244 8.99 19.47 23.55
N ASN A 245 9.87 20.14 22.79
CA ASN A 245 11.19 20.57 23.22
C ASN A 245 11.17 21.90 23.99
N GLY A 246 10.02 22.46 24.31
CA GLY A 246 9.89 23.72 25.07
C GLY A 246 10.27 24.98 24.28
N LYS A 247 10.54 24.91 22.99
CA LYS A 247 10.91 26.05 22.13
C LYS A 247 9.72 26.90 21.70
N ARG A 248 8.50 26.35 21.75
CA ARG A 248 7.28 27.01 21.32
C ARG A 248 6.11 26.72 22.27
N GLN A 249 5.20 27.68 22.42
CA GLN A 249 3.97 27.50 23.19
C GLN A 249 2.87 26.87 22.33
N TRP A 250 2.26 25.78 22.82
CA TRP A 250 1.22 25.06 22.09
C TRP A 250 -0.04 25.90 21.84
N THR A 251 -0.43 26.75 22.81
CA THR A 251 -1.61 27.62 22.67
C THR A 251 -1.48 28.60 21.52
N ARG A 252 -0.26 29.15 21.33
CA ARG A 252 0.02 30.06 20.22
C ARG A 252 -0.04 29.31 18.89
N LEU A 253 0.56 28.14 18.81
CA LEU A 253 0.56 27.30 17.60
C LEU A 253 -0.88 26.94 17.18
N LEU A 254 -1.69 26.46 18.13
CA LEU A 254 -3.09 26.10 17.86
C LEU A 254 -3.94 27.33 17.52
N GLY A 255 -3.69 28.48 18.14
CA GLY A 255 -4.41 29.72 17.82
C GLY A 255 -4.13 30.22 16.41
N GLU A 256 -2.87 30.17 15.97
CA GLU A 256 -2.46 30.50 14.60
C GLU A 256 -3.15 29.56 13.59
N PHE A 257 -3.05 28.25 13.82
CA PHE A 257 -3.69 27.24 12.96
C PHE A 257 -5.21 27.43 12.89
N TRP A 258 -5.88 27.58 14.05
CA TRP A 258 -7.33 27.71 14.09
C TRP A 258 -7.83 28.95 13.36
N LYS A 259 -7.15 30.08 13.51
CA LYS A 259 -7.52 31.34 12.87
C LYS A 259 -7.56 31.22 11.35
N GLU A 260 -6.54 30.57 10.77
CA GLU A 260 -6.46 30.34 9.33
C GLU A 260 -7.52 29.33 8.87
N PHE A 261 -7.62 28.21 9.57
CA PHE A 261 -8.54 27.12 9.24
C PHE A 261 -10.01 27.53 9.34
N ASP A 262 -10.41 28.21 10.43
CA ASP A 262 -11.77 28.72 10.63
C ASP A 262 -12.14 29.76 9.57
N GLY A 263 -11.19 30.63 9.22
CA GLY A 263 -11.36 31.57 8.11
C GLY A 263 -11.64 30.87 6.77
N GLU A 264 -10.89 29.82 6.47
CA GLU A 264 -11.09 29.05 5.24
C GLU A 264 -12.40 28.26 5.27
N LEU A 265 -12.76 27.62 6.39
CA LEU A 265 -14.04 26.93 6.55
C LEU A 265 -15.23 27.83 6.26
N LYS A 266 -15.20 29.08 6.74
CA LYS A 266 -16.27 30.06 6.48
C LYS A 266 -16.42 30.40 5.01
N THR A 267 -15.33 30.46 4.27
CA THR A 267 -15.36 30.73 2.82
C THR A 267 -15.79 29.53 1.98
N LYS A 268 -15.74 28.31 2.56
CA LYS A 268 -16.04 27.04 1.85
C LYS A 268 -17.40 26.43 2.20
N GLN A 269 -18.30 27.17 2.89
CA GLN A 269 -19.62 26.64 3.27
C GLN A 269 -20.50 26.30 2.07
N ASP A 270 -20.43 27.09 1.01
CA ASP A 270 -21.29 27.00 -0.18
C ASP A 270 -20.56 26.43 -1.41
N VAL A 271 -19.38 25.82 -1.22
CA VAL A 271 -18.64 25.23 -2.35
C VAL A 271 -19.30 23.94 -2.85
N GLU A 272 -19.10 23.65 -4.12
CA GLU A 272 -19.59 22.45 -4.76
C GLU A 272 -18.95 21.18 -4.14
N ARG A 273 -19.79 20.32 -3.59
CA ARG A 273 -19.38 19.12 -2.84
C ARG A 273 -19.07 17.90 -3.73
N GLY A 274 -19.27 18.03 -5.04
CA GLY A 274 -19.04 16.96 -6.00
C GLY A 274 -17.62 16.94 -6.55
N CYS A 275 -17.22 15.80 -7.10
CA CYS A 275 -16.01 15.64 -7.87
C CYS A 275 -16.33 15.62 -9.37
N PRO A 276 -15.78 16.52 -10.21
CA PRO A 276 -16.04 16.52 -11.64
C PRO A 276 -15.53 15.23 -12.28
N ILE A 277 -16.28 14.72 -13.24
CA ILE A 277 -15.88 13.63 -14.10
C ILE A 277 -15.71 14.13 -15.54
N LEU A 278 -14.95 13.39 -16.36
CA LEU A 278 -14.65 13.77 -17.76
C LEU A 278 -15.82 13.58 -18.72
N GLU A 279 -17.07 13.65 -18.22
CA GLU A 279 -18.26 13.44 -19.01
C GLU A 279 -19.14 14.69 -19.01
N ALA A 280 -19.78 14.96 -20.14
CA ALA A 280 -20.79 15.99 -20.27
C ALA A 280 -22.20 15.42 -20.09
N CYS A 281 -23.10 16.24 -19.51
CA CYS A 281 -24.48 15.86 -19.31
C CYS A 281 -25.20 15.67 -20.66
N PRO A 282 -25.82 14.51 -20.92
CA PRO A 282 -26.51 14.27 -22.21
C PRO A 282 -27.77 15.14 -22.37
N LYS A 283 -28.32 15.71 -21.30
CA LYS A 283 -29.49 16.61 -21.37
C LYS A 283 -29.15 18.07 -21.67
N CYS A 284 -28.01 18.57 -21.12
CA CYS A 284 -27.72 20.01 -21.19
C CYS A 284 -26.29 20.38 -21.50
N GLY A 285 -25.40 19.38 -21.72
CA GLY A 285 -23.98 19.60 -22.08
C GLY A 285 -23.08 20.08 -20.94
N LYS A 286 -23.61 20.39 -19.73
CA LYS A 286 -22.80 20.82 -18.59
C LYS A 286 -22.00 19.66 -18.00
N PRO A 287 -20.90 19.94 -17.26
CA PRO A 287 -20.11 18.90 -16.59
C PRO A 287 -20.94 18.03 -15.66
N LEU A 288 -20.59 16.75 -15.57
CA LEU A 288 -21.14 15.82 -14.59
C LEU A 288 -20.21 15.73 -13.38
N PHE A 289 -20.82 15.45 -12.23
CA PHE A 289 -20.10 15.33 -10.96
C PHE A 289 -20.47 14.06 -10.22
N MET A 290 -19.48 13.38 -9.68
CA MET A 290 -19.69 12.35 -8.67
C MET A 290 -20.07 13.03 -7.35
N GLN A 291 -21.18 12.62 -6.75
CA GLN A 291 -21.74 13.22 -5.55
C GLN A 291 -22.20 12.15 -4.56
N ALA A 292 -22.32 12.53 -3.28
CA ALA A 292 -22.85 11.68 -2.23
C ALA A 292 -24.27 12.08 -1.84
N SER A 293 -25.12 11.10 -1.63
CA SER A 293 -26.45 11.26 -1.06
C SER A 293 -26.67 10.30 0.11
N LYS A 294 -27.77 10.44 0.84
CA LYS A 294 -28.19 9.47 1.87
C LYS A 294 -28.39 8.05 1.32
N ARG A 295 -28.53 7.91 0.01
CA ARG A 295 -28.75 6.61 -0.67
C ARG A 295 -27.49 6.01 -1.27
N GLY A 296 -26.35 6.71 -1.20
CA GLY A 296 -25.08 6.31 -1.79
C GLY A 296 -24.53 7.34 -2.77
N LEU A 297 -23.47 6.96 -3.48
CA LEU A 297 -22.82 7.78 -4.49
C LEU A 297 -23.59 7.71 -5.82
N PHE A 298 -23.63 8.84 -6.51
CA PHE A 298 -24.28 8.97 -7.82
C PHE A 298 -23.55 10.00 -8.68
N ILE A 299 -23.82 9.99 -9.97
CA ILE A 299 -23.40 11.03 -10.89
C ILE A 299 -24.58 11.96 -11.16
N GLY A 300 -24.37 13.26 -10.96
CA GLY A 300 -25.37 14.30 -11.17
C GLY A 300 -24.85 15.44 -12.05
N CYS A 301 -25.77 16.14 -12.70
CA CYS A 301 -25.45 17.29 -13.53
C CYS A 301 -25.14 18.52 -12.66
N SER A 302 -24.08 19.28 -13.01
CA SER A 302 -23.77 20.57 -12.38
C SER A 302 -24.83 21.64 -12.63
N GLY A 303 -25.76 21.43 -13.55
CA GLY A 303 -26.84 22.35 -13.86
C GLY A 303 -28.05 22.24 -12.94
N TYR A 304 -28.02 21.41 -11.89
CA TYR A 304 -29.12 21.35 -10.93
C TYR A 304 -29.34 22.71 -10.23
N PRO A 305 -30.59 23.17 -9.99
CA PRO A 305 -31.85 22.48 -10.24
C PRO A 305 -32.40 22.61 -11.67
N ALA A 306 -31.80 23.40 -12.56
CA ALA A 306 -32.31 23.61 -13.93
C ALA A 306 -32.18 22.34 -14.79
N CYS A 307 -31.24 21.42 -14.47
CA CYS A 307 -31.11 20.10 -15.08
C CYS A 307 -31.08 19.04 -13.99
N ASP A 308 -32.03 18.11 -14.04
CA ASP A 308 -32.21 17.05 -13.03
C ASP A 308 -31.53 15.72 -13.40
N TYR A 309 -30.65 15.72 -14.40
CA TYR A 309 -30.00 14.49 -14.85
C TYR A 309 -29.15 13.87 -13.75
N THR A 310 -29.43 12.61 -13.43
CA THR A 310 -28.66 11.78 -12.51
C THR A 310 -28.55 10.35 -13.03
N ARG A 311 -27.47 9.66 -12.70
CA ARG A 311 -27.29 8.23 -12.93
C ARG A 311 -26.52 7.57 -11.79
N PRO A 312 -26.59 6.24 -11.62
CA PRO A 312 -25.71 5.51 -10.72
C PRO A 312 -24.24 5.74 -11.07
N LEU A 313 -23.35 5.66 -10.06
CA LEU A 313 -21.91 5.83 -10.26
C LEU A 313 -21.32 4.76 -11.20
N HIS A 314 -21.72 3.52 -11.01
CA HIS A 314 -21.35 2.37 -11.83
C HIS A 314 -22.43 2.05 -12.85
N ALA A 315 -22.68 2.95 -13.78
CA ALA A 315 -23.61 2.76 -14.88
C ALA A 315 -23.02 1.89 -16.02
N GLY A 316 -22.10 1.02 -15.73
CA GLY A 316 -21.49 0.08 -16.67
C GLY A 316 -21.98 -1.35 -16.54
N ALA A 317 -22.80 -1.63 -15.54
CA ALA A 317 -23.44 -2.93 -15.38
C ALA A 317 -24.95 -2.74 -15.50
N VAL A 318 -25.49 -3.07 -16.65
CA VAL A 318 -26.92 -3.25 -16.88
C VAL A 318 -27.71 -1.96 -17.16
N GLU A 319 -27.44 -1.30 -18.29
CA GLU A 319 -28.50 -0.55 -19.00
C GLU A 319 -29.35 -1.57 -19.79
N GLY A 320 -30.55 -1.75 -19.34
CA GLY A 320 -31.52 -2.70 -19.88
C GLY A 320 -31.75 -3.89 -18.94
N ASP A 321 -32.96 -4.44 -19.02
CA ASP A 321 -33.29 -5.72 -18.39
C ASP A 321 -32.36 -6.81 -18.98
N ASN A 322 -31.18 -7.04 -18.40
CA ASN A 322 -30.34 -8.18 -18.81
C ASN A 322 -31.03 -9.44 -18.31
N ILE A 323 -31.80 -10.02 -19.21
CA ILE A 323 -32.46 -11.30 -19.00
C ILE A 323 -31.39 -12.38 -19.15
N LEU A 324 -31.02 -12.98 -18.03
CA LEU A 324 -30.04 -14.07 -17.97
C LEU A 324 -30.64 -15.39 -18.50
N GLY A 325 -31.95 -15.48 -18.53
CA GLY A 325 -32.68 -16.66 -18.96
C GLY A 325 -34.02 -16.78 -18.27
N LYS A 326 -34.65 -17.98 -18.37
CA LYS A 326 -35.90 -18.30 -17.68
C LYS A 326 -35.64 -19.39 -16.64
N ASP A 327 -36.24 -19.21 -15.47
CA ASP A 327 -36.20 -20.23 -14.43
C ASP A 327 -36.98 -21.47 -14.86
N PRO A 328 -36.37 -22.67 -14.93
CA PRO A 328 -37.03 -23.87 -15.44
C PRO A 328 -38.20 -24.35 -14.59
N ALA A 329 -38.25 -23.95 -13.29
CA ALA A 329 -39.34 -24.36 -12.40
C ALA A 329 -40.58 -23.48 -12.49
N THR A 330 -40.40 -22.17 -12.75
CA THR A 330 -41.51 -21.20 -12.74
C THR A 330 -41.78 -20.59 -14.12
N GLY A 331 -40.85 -20.72 -15.07
CA GLY A 331 -40.95 -20.10 -16.39
C GLY A 331 -40.72 -18.57 -16.38
N LEU A 332 -40.50 -17.97 -15.20
CA LEU A 332 -40.29 -16.53 -15.07
C LEU A 332 -38.87 -16.14 -15.51
N GLU A 333 -38.76 -14.92 -16.02
CA GLU A 333 -37.46 -14.36 -16.41
C GLU A 333 -36.56 -14.10 -15.21
N VAL A 334 -35.28 -14.48 -15.31
CA VAL A 334 -34.23 -14.17 -14.35
C VAL A 334 -33.51 -12.93 -14.89
N LYS A 335 -33.65 -11.81 -14.18
CA LYS A 335 -33.10 -10.50 -14.57
C LYS A 335 -31.91 -10.15 -13.71
N LEU A 336 -30.81 -9.69 -14.32
CA LEU A 336 -29.69 -9.12 -13.63
C LEU A 336 -29.91 -7.61 -13.48
N LEU A 337 -29.98 -7.15 -12.25
CA LEU A 337 -30.30 -5.76 -11.88
C LEU A 337 -29.20 -5.20 -10.98
N SER A 338 -29.04 -3.88 -11.00
CA SER A 338 -28.13 -3.19 -10.09
C SER A 338 -28.90 -2.59 -8.91
N GLY A 339 -28.43 -2.85 -7.70
CA GLY A 339 -29.06 -2.35 -6.47
C GLY A 339 -28.08 -1.64 -5.54
N ARG A 340 -28.60 -1.15 -4.41
CA ARG A 340 -27.82 -0.42 -3.38
C ARG A 340 -26.58 -1.18 -2.87
N PHE A 341 -26.64 -2.51 -2.88
CA PHE A 341 -25.57 -3.38 -2.37
C PHE A 341 -24.77 -4.07 -3.49
N GLY A 342 -24.88 -3.57 -4.72
CA GLY A 342 -24.26 -4.16 -5.91
C GLY A 342 -25.25 -4.89 -6.81
N PRO A 343 -24.75 -5.63 -7.81
CA PRO A 343 -25.59 -6.38 -8.74
C PRO A 343 -26.29 -7.53 -8.02
N TYR A 344 -27.53 -7.79 -8.46
CA TYR A 344 -28.35 -8.86 -7.93
C TYR A 344 -29.24 -9.45 -9.03
N VAL A 345 -29.62 -10.70 -8.87
CA VAL A 345 -30.60 -11.36 -9.74
C VAL A 345 -31.99 -11.27 -9.15
N GLN A 346 -32.99 -11.07 -9.99
CA GLN A 346 -34.39 -11.02 -9.64
C GLN A 346 -35.19 -11.99 -10.52
N LEU A 347 -36.09 -12.73 -9.91
CA LEU A 347 -36.99 -13.65 -10.60
C LEU A 347 -38.34 -12.98 -10.87
N GLY A 348 -38.62 -12.71 -12.17
CA GLY A 348 -39.84 -12.01 -12.61
C GLY A 348 -39.81 -10.50 -12.37
N ASP A 349 -40.88 -9.81 -12.77
CA ASP A 349 -41.04 -8.37 -12.65
C ASP A 349 -41.57 -7.92 -11.29
N MET A 350 -41.33 -6.63 -10.99
CA MET A 350 -41.99 -6.02 -9.85
C MET A 350 -43.48 -5.90 -10.11
N PRO A 351 -44.35 -6.36 -9.19
CA PRO A 351 -45.78 -6.23 -9.36
C PRO A 351 -46.20 -4.74 -9.32
N GLU A 352 -47.16 -4.37 -10.13
CA GLU A 352 -47.75 -3.01 -10.15
C GLU A 352 -48.43 -2.67 -8.82
N ASP A 353 -49.03 -3.67 -8.17
CA ASP A 353 -49.62 -3.51 -6.83
C ASP A 353 -48.54 -3.55 -5.75
N LYS A 354 -48.32 -2.45 -5.03
CA LYS A 354 -47.40 -2.31 -3.92
C LYS A 354 -47.63 -3.27 -2.75
N LYS A 355 -48.81 -3.88 -2.66
CA LYS A 355 -49.16 -4.87 -1.62
C LYS A 355 -48.89 -6.31 -2.04
N ALA A 356 -48.58 -6.57 -3.30
CA ALA A 356 -48.25 -7.90 -3.80
C ALA A 356 -46.88 -8.36 -3.27
N PRO A 357 -46.66 -9.67 -3.11
CA PRO A 357 -45.38 -10.20 -2.65
C PRO A 357 -44.24 -9.80 -3.63
N LYS A 358 -43.17 -9.31 -3.05
CA LYS A 358 -41.99 -8.90 -3.83
C LYS A 358 -41.32 -10.10 -4.50
N PRO A 359 -40.74 -9.94 -5.70
CA PRO A 359 -40.04 -11.01 -6.41
C PRO A 359 -38.84 -11.49 -5.61
N ARG A 360 -38.47 -12.77 -5.77
CA ARG A 360 -37.26 -13.34 -5.15
C ARG A 360 -36.03 -12.69 -5.71
N ARG A 361 -35.06 -12.41 -4.84
CA ARG A 361 -33.79 -11.76 -5.17
C ARG A 361 -32.63 -12.49 -4.50
N ALA A 362 -31.50 -12.55 -5.21
CA ALA A 362 -30.22 -13.01 -4.68
C ALA A 362 -29.10 -12.08 -5.13
N SER A 363 -28.15 -11.81 -4.25
CA SER A 363 -26.97 -11.03 -4.60
C SER A 363 -26.13 -11.78 -5.65
N TRP A 364 -25.55 -11.06 -6.59
CA TRP A 364 -24.59 -11.65 -7.53
C TRP A 364 -23.35 -12.12 -6.79
N PRO A 365 -22.83 -13.35 -7.07
CA PRO A 365 -21.61 -13.84 -6.45
C PRO A 365 -20.41 -12.94 -6.82
N LYS A 366 -19.56 -12.62 -5.82
CA LYS A 366 -18.41 -11.71 -6.03
C LYS A 366 -17.28 -12.32 -6.87
N ASP A 367 -17.27 -13.60 -6.98
CA ASP A 367 -16.29 -14.44 -7.70
C ASP A 367 -16.66 -14.67 -9.18
N ILE A 368 -17.83 -14.24 -9.61
CA ILE A 368 -18.26 -14.31 -11.01
C ILE A 368 -18.16 -12.93 -11.65
N PRO A 369 -17.24 -12.71 -12.62
CA PRO A 369 -17.16 -11.45 -13.33
C PRO A 369 -18.45 -11.19 -14.11
N LEU A 370 -18.90 -9.93 -14.15
CA LEU A 370 -19.94 -9.48 -15.05
C LEU A 370 -19.29 -9.29 -16.42
N GLU A 371 -19.31 -10.31 -17.25
CA GLU A 371 -18.94 -10.17 -18.65
C GLU A 371 -20.09 -9.49 -19.42
N ASN A 372 -19.73 -8.52 -20.27
CA ASN A 372 -20.64 -7.78 -21.16
C ASN A 372 -21.22 -8.67 -22.25
#